data_51666a28e3f9f03148b4bc03db935daf
#
_entry.id   51666a28e3f9f03148b4bc03db935daf
#
_cell.length_a   1.000
_cell.length_b   1.000
_cell.length_c   1.000
_cell.angle_alpha   90.00
_cell.angle_beta   90.00
_cell.angle_gamma   90.00
#
_symmetry.space_group_name_H-M   'P 1'
#
loop_
_entity.id
_entity.type
_entity.pdbx_description
1 polymer ?
#
loop_
_entity_poly.entity_id
_entity_poly.type
_entity_poly.pdbx_seq_one_letter_code
_entity_poly.pdbx_strand_id
1 'polypeptide(L)'
;MTLSACNTKKENVTIEGTVKDKKTTELLYSATFNENFNNWFKDSVIIDSTGHFTISLNIDQTCFISLFSNSGYKQIIIEPENTYEIEIGSEQEPIELVNKSDAQQFYDKLPSSPPNAFGFLPEDISDYQNIYDSIRTMLEKELQDLRTINCSDEVRNLISTDRQVYYNLAFSTLASRINVTSLRNNETTPIDILKMWGNAVSDTFLTNSTTKKTSYYYDLLGMSFWYNLYSKLDYDSIKVIRNEKREQGLIHSYNIELAKSLLPKEILEFYFATYIQSSAKQTKFEEELISLFEQFRTDYPNSKYISYTQTSIDKIADFYLKVAADSNEEYTFVDNYENINSLADCILPLKGKQIYIDIWSTSCGPCKKEFEYNEKLKETLKNKDVEILYISLDSDQNKDRWENMIKYYNLKGNHIRANEKLEADLERELGRFGIPRYLIIDKQGNIVNSDAPRPSNLSELEKQL
;
A
#
# COMPACT_ATOMS: atom_id res chain seq x y z
N MET A 1 48.47 -19.21 3.28
CA MET A 1 47.20 -19.43 2.55
C MET A 1 46.22 -20.04 3.53
N THR A 2 45.44 -19.24 4.18
CA THR A 2 44.32 -19.70 5.00
C THR A 2 43.05 -19.51 4.15
N LEU A 3 42.53 -20.65 3.70
CA LEU A 3 41.21 -20.70 3.05
C LEU A 3 40.17 -20.30 4.11
N SER A 4 39.62 -19.13 3.96
CA SER A 4 38.40 -18.70 4.67
C SER A 4 37.26 -19.57 4.15
N ALA A 5 36.85 -20.57 4.92
CA ALA A 5 35.65 -21.33 4.63
C ALA A 5 34.47 -20.35 4.71
N CYS A 6 33.86 -20.09 3.57
CA CYS A 6 32.56 -19.45 3.48
C CYS A 6 31.59 -20.44 4.17
N ASN A 7 31.20 -20.14 5.40
CA ASN A 7 30.19 -20.90 6.13
C ASN A 7 28.84 -20.55 5.52
N THR A 8 28.45 -21.16 4.42
CA THR A 8 27.07 -21.13 3.93
C THR A 8 26.25 -21.84 5.00
N LYS A 9 25.50 -21.08 5.78
CA LYS A 9 24.47 -21.63 6.68
C LYS A 9 23.61 -22.60 5.84
N LYS A 10 23.48 -23.83 6.28
CA LYS A 10 22.69 -24.87 5.59
C LYS A 10 21.22 -24.47 5.70
N GLU A 11 20.51 -24.45 4.58
CA GLU A 11 19.06 -24.28 4.54
C GLU A 11 18.40 -25.34 5.42
N ASN A 12 17.50 -24.93 6.30
CA ASN A 12 16.87 -25.78 7.29
C ASN A 12 15.35 -25.77 7.26
N VAL A 13 14.73 -25.00 6.37
CA VAL A 13 13.29 -25.02 6.12
C VAL A 13 13.06 -25.15 4.64
N THR A 14 12.18 -26.07 4.25
CA THR A 14 11.73 -26.26 2.87
C THR A 14 10.23 -26.05 2.80
N ILE A 15 9.78 -25.26 1.82
CA ILE A 15 8.35 -25.09 1.49
C ILE A 15 8.19 -25.52 0.05
N GLU A 16 7.50 -26.63 -0.15
CA GLU A 16 7.20 -27.18 -1.46
C GLU A 16 5.73 -26.93 -1.78
N GLY A 17 5.42 -26.69 -3.04
CA GLY A 17 4.04 -26.48 -3.38
C GLY A 17 3.70 -26.64 -4.85
N THR A 18 2.40 -26.66 -5.10
CA THR A 18 1.83 -26.76 -6.45
C THR A 18 0.86 -25.62 -6.70
N VAL A 19 0.91 -25.08 -7.92
CA VAL A 19 0.03 -24.04 -8.42
C VAL A 19 -0.84 -24.61 -9.53
N LYS A 20 -2.16 -24.57 -9.34
CA LYS A 20 -3.13 -25.09 -10.34
C LYS A 20 -3.31 -24.13 -11.51
N ASP A 21 -3.12 -22.83 -11.30
CA ASP A 21 -3.19 -21.83 -12.37
C ASP A 21 -1.91 -21.82 -13.21
N LYS A 22 -2.02 -22.37 -14.43
CA LYS A 22 -0.89 -22.45 -15.39
C LYS A 22 -0.40 -21.09 -15.92
N LYS A 23 -1.10 -20.00 -15.64
CA LYS A 23 -0.68 -18.64 -16.03
C LYS A 23 0.28 -18.01 -15.01
N THR A 24 0.28 -18.53 -13.80
CA THR A 24 1.17 -18.06 -12.71
C THR A 24 2.53 -18.69 -12.89
N THR A 25 3.54 -17.90 -13.21
CA THR A 25 4.93 -18.35 -13.43
C THR A 25 5.88 -18.02 -12.29
N GLU A 26 5.41 -17.19 -11.34
CA GLU A 26 6.19 -16.71 -10.21
C GLU A 26 5.30 -16.58 -8.98
N LEU A 27 5.82 -16.97 -7.81
CA LEU A 27 5.18 -16.78 -6.53
C LEU A 27 6.02 -15.79 -5.70
N LEU A 28 5.38 -14.75 -5.17
CA LEU A 28 6.04 -13.82 -4.25
C LEU A 28 5.87 -14.29 -2.81
N TYR A 29 6.92 -14.09 -2.01
CA TYR A 29 6.86 -14.37 -0.58
C TYR A 29 7.62 -13.33 0.25
N SER A 30 7.25 -13.18 1.52
CA SER A 30 7.98 -12.41 2.52
C SER A 30 8.24 -13.28 3.73
N ALA A 31 9.48 -13.30 4.20
CA ALA A 31 9.85 -13.98 5.43
C ALA A 31 10.50 -12.98 6.41
N THR A 32 10.80 -13.43 7.63
CA THR A 32 11.57 -12.60 8.55
C THR A 32 12.95 -12.33 7.95
N PHE A 33 13.24 -11.07 7.71
CA PHE A 33 14.46 -10.61 7.09
C PHE A 33 15.20 -9.66 8.02
N ASN A 34 16.48 -9.92 8.24
CA ASN A 34 17.34 -9.13 9.14
C ASN A 34 16.66 -8.85 10.51
N GLU A 35 16.12 -9.92 11.12
CA GLU A 35 15.39 -9.92 12.40
C GLU A 35 14.01 -9.21 12.39
N ASN A 36 13.60 -8.65 11.26
CA ASN A 36 12.33 -7.96 11.13
C ASN A 36 11.44 -8.63 10.07
N PHE A 37 10.13 -8.62 10.28
CA PHE A 37 9.15 -9.06 9.31
C PHE A 37 8.41 -7.87 8.71
N ASN A 38 8.28 -7.86 7.39
CA ASN A 38 7.49 -6.85 6.69
C ASN A 38 7.09 -7.31 5.29
N ASN A 39 5.82 -7.22 4.96
CA ASN A 39 5.26 -7.58 3.66
C ASN A 39 5.64 -6.62 2.51
N TRP A 40 6.33 -5.52 2.78
CA TRP A 40 6.86 -4.62 1.75
C TRP A 40 8.12 -5.16 1.07
N PHE A 41 8.89 -6.03 1.75
CA PHE A 41 10.07 -6.68 1.20
C PHE A 41 9.69 -8.11 0.77
N LYS A 42 9.77 -8.38 -0.52
CA LYS A 42 9.35 -9.64 -1.11
C LYS A 42 10.47 -10.22 -1.96
N ASP A 43 10.67 -11.51 -1.78
CA ASP A 43 11.42 -12.36 -2.69
C ASP A 43 10.45 -13.10 -3.61
N SER A 44 10.99 -13.79 -4.61
CA SER A 44 10.19 -14.58 -5.53
C SER A 44 10.79 -15.96 -5.77
N VAL A 45 9.93 -16.89 -6.14
CA VAL A 45 10.31 -18.22 -6.62
C VAL A 45 9.63 -18.52 -7.94
N ILE A 46 10.39 -19.07 -8.87
CA ILE A 46 9.87 -19.48 -10.18
C ILE A 46 9.08 -20.78 -10.03
N ILE A 47 7.92 -20.80 -10.67
CA ILE A 47 7.08 -21.99 -10.79
C ILE A 47 7.47 -22.72 -12.08
N ASP A 48 7.77 -24.01 -11.97
CA ASP A 48 8.15 -24.81 -13.13
C ASP A 48 6.98 -25.15 -14.07
N SER A 49 7.27 -25.78 -15.20
CA SER A 49 6.27 -26.12 -16.22
C SER A 49 5.21 -27.13 -15.74
N THR A 50 5.45 -27.81 -14.64
CA THR A 50 4.53 -28.76 -14.00
C THR A 50 3.66 -28.10 -12.93
N GLY A 51 3.95 -26.85 -12.60
CA GLY A 51 3.25 -26.08 -11.57
C GLY A 51 3.90 -26.19 -10.19
N HIS A 52 5.10 -26.80 -10.08
CA HIS A 52 5.79 -26.95 -8.79
C HIS A 52 6.74 -25.79 -8.50
N PHE A 53 6.91 -25.50 -7.20
CA PHE A 53 7.92 -24.59 -6.69
C PHE A 53 8.51 -25.10 -5.38
N THR A 54 9.73 -24.63 -5.07
CA THR A 54 10.39 -24.91 -3.79
C THR A 54 11.04 -23.64 -3.26
N ILE A 55 10.70 -23.25 -2.03
CA ILE A 55 11.33 -22.16 -1.29
C ILE A 55 12.19 -22.80 -0.21
N SER A 56 13.50 -22.52 -0.24
CA SER A 56 14.44 -22.94 0.78
C SER A 56 14.87 -21.76 1.63
N LEU A 57 14.75 -21.88 2.95
CA LEU A 57 15.07 -20.82 3.90
C LEU A 57 16.05 -21.32 4.95
N ASN A 58 16.79 -20.38 5.51
CA ASN A 58 17.60 -20.62 6.70
C ASN A 58 17.09 -19.72 7.81
N ILE A 59 16.43 -20.28 8.81
CA ILE A 59 15.88 -19.57 9.96
C ILE A 59 16.47 -20.16 11.25
N ASP A 60 16.78 -19.30 12.20
CA ASP A 60 17.32 -19.71 13.51
C ASP A 60 16.21 -19.87 14.57
N GLN A 61 15.00 -19.36 14.32
CA GLN A 61 13.87 -19.34 15.25
C GLN A 61 12.54 -19.39 14.50
N THR A 62 11.50 -19.82 15.19
CA THR A 62 10.13 -19.76 14.70
C THR A 62 9.76 -18.35 14.20
N CYS A 63 9.20 -18.27 13.01
CA CYS A 63 8.78 -17.00 12.41
C CYS A 63 7.60 -17.17 11.45
N PHE A 64 7.13 -16.06 10.91
CA PHE A 64 6.13 -16.08 9.83
C PHE A 64 6.79 -16.07 8.46
N ILE A 65 6.14 -16.71 7.50
CA ILE A 65 6.27 -16.46 6.08
C ILE A 65 4.92 -16.09 5.50
N SER A 66 4.90 -15.14 4.58
CA SER A 66 3.71 -14.76 3.82
C SER A 66 3.88 -15.12 2.36
N LEU A 67 2.90 -15.79 1.79
CA LEU A 67 2.81 -16.13 0.38
C LEU A 67 1.76 -15.24 -0.30
N PHE A 68 2.07 -14.78 -1.52
CA PHE A 68 1.22 -13.88 -2.29
C PHE A 68 1.01 -14.45 -3.70
N SER A 69 -0.23 -14.69 -4.06
CA SER A 69 -0.62 -15.11 -5.40
C SER A 69 -1.81 -14.30 -5.91
N ASN A 70 -2.22 -14.53 -7.14
CA ASN A 70 -3.45 -13.94 -7.69
C ASN A 70 -4.71 -14.37 -6.92
N SER A 71 -4.66 -15.55 -6.27
CA SER A 71 -5.75 -16.09 -5.44
C SER A 71 -5.78 -15.51 -4.02
N GLY A 72 -4.79 -14.71 -3.62
CA GLY A 72 -4.78 -14.04 -2.33
C GLY A 72 -3.45 -14.09 -1.59
N TYR A 73 -3.58 -14.01 -0.27
CA TYR A 73 -2.49 -13.92 0.69
C TYR A 73 -2.67 -14.97 1.78
N LYS A 74 -1.57 -15.62 2.16
CA LYS A 74 -1.54 -16.59 3.27
C LYS A 74 -0.32 -16.38 4.13
N GLN A 75 -0.52 -16.31 5.44
CA GLN A 75 0.55 -16.29 6.41
C GLN A 75 0.68 -17.65 7.09
N ILE A 76 1.91 -18.14 7.16
CA ILE A 76 2.23 -19.46 7.68
C ILE A 76 3.26 -19.32 8.78
N ILE A 77 3.08 -20.08 9.85
CA ILE A 77 4.05 -20.22 10.94
C ILE A 77 5.06 -21.28 10.52
N ILE A 78 6.34 -20.93 10.48
CA ILE A 78 7.42 -21.84 10.13
C ILE A 78 8.39 -21.99 11.30
N GLU A 79 8.82 -23.23 11.53
CA GLU A 79 9.78 -23.63 12.57
C GLU A 79 11.03 -24.21 11.89
N PRO A 80 12.24 -24.05 12.46
CA PRO A 80 13.47 -24.65 11.94
C PRO A 80 13.34 -26.18 11.76
N GLU A 81 14.10 -26.73 10.82
CA GLU A 81 14.20 -28.18 10.53
C GLU A 81 12.88 -28.83 10.06
N ASN A 82 11.92 -28.03 9.55
CA ASN A 82 10.63 -28.53 9.07
C ASN A 82 10.44 -28.33 7.55
N THR A 83 9.60 -29.20 6.99
CA THR A 83 9.11 -29.08 5.60
C THR A 83 7.60 -28.81 5.61
N TYR A 84 7.19 -27.93 4.70
CA TYR A 84 5.78 -27.51 4.54
C TYR A 84 5.34 -27.77 3.12
N GLU A 85 4.10 -28.25 2.98
CA GLU A 85 3.46 -28.50 1.68
C GLU A 85 2.30 -27.54 1.46
N ILE A 86 2.30 -26.85 0.29
CA ILE A 86 1.36 -25.79 -0.06
C ILE A 86 0.62 -26.15 -1.34
N GLU A 87 -0.67 -25.94 -1.35
CA GLU A 87 -1.49 -25.95 -2.56
C GLU A 87 -2.02 -24.54 -2.84
N ILE A 88 -1.80 -24.05 -4.07
CA ILE A 88 -2.32 -22.78 -4.55
C ILE A 88 -3.35 -23.07 -5.63
N GLY A 89 -4.59 -22.73 -5.36
CA GLY A 89 -5.71 -22.92 -6.26
C GLY A 89 -5.74 -21.96 -7.45
N SER A 90 -6.85 -21.95 -8.18
CA SER A 90 -7.17 -20.95 -9.19
C SER A 90 -7.55 -19.59 -8.57
N GLU A 91 -7.82 -18.57 -9.38
CA GLU A 91 -8.06 -17.17 -8.95
C GLU A 91 -9.05 -16.97 -7.78
N GLN A 92 -9.92 -17.94 -7.53
CA GLN A 92 -10.94 -17.88 -6.45
C GLN A 92 -10.69 -18.87 -5.31
N GLU A 93 -9.68 -19.72 -5.41
CA GLU A 93 -9.35 -20.70 -4.39
C GLU A 93 -8.21 -20.18 -3.50
N PRO A 94 -8.30 -20.36 -2.16
CA PRO A 94 -7.29 -19.85 -1.25
C PRO A 94 -5.97 -20.62 -1.36
N ILE A 95 -4.88 -20.00 -0.85
CA ILE A 95 -3.61 -20.69 -0.59
C ILE A 95 -3.81 -21.58 0.64
N GLU A 96 -3.58 -22.89 0.51
CA GLU A 96 -3.75 -23.85 1.59
C GLU A 96 -2.43 -24.52 2.00
N LEU A 97 -2.21 -24.62 3.31
CA LEU A 97 -1.18 -25.47 3.90
C LEU A 97 -1.77 -26.87 4.10
N VAL A 98 -1.19 -27.90 3.49
CA VAL A 98 -1.75 -29.26 3.45
C VAL A 98 -1.83 -29.86 4.86
N ASN A 99 -0.74 -29.83 5.62
CA ASN A 99 -0.64 -30.42 6.95
C ASN A 99 -0.57 -29.31 8.03
N LYS A 100 -1.73 -28.70 8.36
CA LYS A 100 -1.80 -27.62 9.35
C LYS A 100 -1.64 -28.17 10.77
N SER A 101 -0.71 -27.60 11.52
CA SER A 101 -0.66 -27.79 12.99
C SER A 101 -1.87 -27.18 13.66
N ASP A 102 -2.16 -27.59 14.91
CA ASP A 102 -3.23 -27.00 15.72
C ASP A 102 -3.05 -25.46 15.86
N ALA A 103 -1.79 -25.01 16.01
CA ALA A 103 -1.45 -23.59 16.08
C ALA A 103 -1.78 -22.84 14.79
N GLN A 104 -1.48 -23.42 13.61
CA GLN A 104 -1.83 -22.81 12.33
C GLN A 104 -3.35 -22.79 12.12
N GLN A 105 -4.06 -23.87 12.48
CA GLN A 105 -5.53 -23.91 12.40
C GLN A 105 -6.18 -22.86 13.32
N PHE A 106 -5.61 -22.64 14.49
CA PHE A 106 -6.04 -21.58 15.40
C PHE A 106 -5.78 -20.21 14.78
N TYR A 107 -4.54 -19.96 14.30
CA TYR A 107 -4.13 -18.69 13.72
C TYR A 107 -4.95 -18.30 12.48
N ASP A 108 -5.29 -19.27 11.63
CA ASP A 108 -6.12 -19.08 10.42
C ASP A 108 -7.53 -18.55 10.70
N LYS A 109 -8.04 -18.74 11.92
CA LYS A 109 -9.38 -18.27 12.34
C LYS A 109 -9.38 -16.88 12.94
N LEU A 110 -8.19 -16.33 13.25
CA LEU A 110 -8.08 -15.01 13.86
C LEU A 110 -8.34 -13.89 12.84
N PRO A 111 -8.82 -12.73 13.27
CA PRO A 111 -8.95 -11.56 12.42
C PRO A 111 -7.59 -11.19 11.79
N SER A 112 -7.56 -11.07 10.46
CA SER A 112 -6.36 -10.75 9.68
C SER A 112 -6.44 -9.41 8.94
N SER A 113 -7.62 -8.76 8.91
CA SER A 113 -7.75 -7.42 8.35
C SER A 113 -6.98 -6.42 9.21
N PRO A 114 -6.20 -5.48 8.59
CA PRO A 114 -5.45 -4.50 9.36
C PRO A 114 -6.36 -3.71 10.32
N PRO A 115 -6.04 -3.61 11.61
CA PRO A 115 -6.90 -2.94 12.59
C PRO A 115 -6.92 -1.41 12.45
N ASN A 116 -6.01 -0.85 11.65
CA ASN A 116 -6.02 0.56 11.24
C ASN A 116 -6.78 0.77 9.91
N ALA A 117 -7.29 -0.28 9.29
CA ALA A 117 -8.08 -0.18 8.07
C ALA A 117 -9.48 0.37 8.34
N PHE A 118 -10.07 0.93 7.27
CA PHE A 118 -11.45 1.40 7.29
C PHE A 118 -12.41 0.25 7.66
N GLY A 119 -13.30 0.51 8.61
CA GLY A 119 -14.32 -0.44 9.06
C GLY A 119 -13.94 -1.33 10.25
N PHE A 120 -12.67 -1.34 10.70
CA PHE A 120 -12.32 -2.05 11.94
C PHE A 120 -12.86 -1.36 13.20
N LEU A 121 -12.70 -0.04 13.27
CA LEU A 121 -13.29 0.78 14.33
C LEU A 121 -14.62 1.39 13.84
N PRO A 122 -15.61 1.59 14.73
CA PRO A 122 -16.86 2.27 14.36
C PRO A 122 -16.60 3.70 13.91
N GLU A 123 -17.51 4.27 13.11
CA GLU A 123 -17.43 5.65 12.69
C GLU A 123 -17.58 6.60 13.89
N ASP A 124 -18.55 6.33 14.75
CA ASP A 124 -18.75 7.05 16.00
C ASP A 124 -17.82 6.47 17.09
N ILE A 125 -16.92 7.30 17.57
CA ILE A 125 -15.94 6.98 18.63
C ILE A 125 -16.21 7.78 19.91
N SER A 126 -17.39 8.38 20.08
CA SER A 126 -17.74 9.15 21.28
C SER A 126 -17.73 8.29 22.54
N ASP A 127 -18.12 7.01 22.43
CA ASP A 127 -18.04 6.03 23.51
C ASP A 127 -16.74 5.21 23.46
N TYR A 128 -15.60 5.88 23.39
CA TYR A 128 -14.31 5.24 23.23
C TYR A 128 -13.93 4.29 24.36
N GLN A 129 -14.47 4.49 25.57
CA GLN A 129 -14.19 3.60 26.70
C GLN A 129 -14.76 2.19 26.46
N ASN A 130 -16.00 2.09 26.02
CA ASN A 130 -16.60 0.81 25.66
C ASN A 130 -15.91 0.16 24.45
N ILE A 131 -15.49 0.96 23.45
CA ILE A 131 -14.72 0.45 22.32
C ILE A 131 -13.38 -0.13 22.81
N TYR A 132 -12.66 0.59 23.65
CA TYR A 132 -11.40 0.13 24.26
C TYR A 132 -11.57 -1.17 25.03
N ASP A 133 -12.57 -1.23 25.93
CA ASP A 133 -12.86 -2.43 26.73
C ASP A 133 -13.26 -3.63 25.87
N SER A 134 -13.97 -3.39 24.79
CA SER A 134 -14.33 -4.42 23.81
C SER A 134 -13.08 -4.98 23.12
N ILE A 135 -12.18 -4.12 22.62
CA ILE A 135 -10.92 -4.51 21.99
C ILE A 135 -10.04 -5.29 22.97
N ARG A 136 -9.95 -4.85 24.23
CA ARG A 136 -9.20 -5.55 25.28
C ARG A 136 -9.77 -6.93 25.55
N THR A 137 -11.08 -7.05 25.63
CA THR A 137 -11.78 -8.33 25.85
C THR A 137 -11.52 -9.30 24.70
N MET A 138 -11.48 -8.81 23.47
CA MET A 138 -11.16 -9.65 22.30
C MET A 138 -9.72 -10.20 22.41
N LEU A 139 -8.73 -9.35 22.73
CA LEU A 139 -7.35 -9.81 22.94
C LEU A 139 -7.25 -10.84 24.06
N GLU A 140 -7.83 -10.54 25.24
CA GLU A 140 -7.80 -11.45 26.40
C GLU A 140 -8.39 -12.83 26.06
N LYS A 141 -9.50 -12.86 25.32
CA LYS A 141 -10.12 -14.08 24.82
C LYS A 141 -9.21 -14.87 23.90
N GLU A 142 -8.63 -14.21 22.87
CA GLU A 142 -7.72 -14.90 21.94
C GLU A 142 -6.49 -15.48 22.65
N LEU A 143 -5.91 -14.73 23.60
CA LEU A 143 -4.76 -15.22 24.40
C LEU A 143 -5.17 -16.38 25.34
N GLN A 144 -6.39 -16.38 25.88
CA GLN A 144 -6.91 -17.47 26.68
C GLN A 144 -7.12 -18.73 25.82
N ASP A 145 -7.74 -18.58 24.65
CA ASP A 145 -7.97 -19.68 23.71
C ASP A 145 -6.62 -20.27 23.24
N LEU A 146 -5.61 -19.42 22.94
CA LEU A 146 -4.27 -19.85 22.55
C LEU A 146 -3.59 -20.74 23.61
N ARG A 147 -3.85 -20.52 24.91
CA ARG A 147 -3.26 -21.36 26.00
C ARG A 147 -3.70 -22.81 25.93
N THR A 148 -4.87 -23.10 25.30
CA THR A 148 -5.41 -24.46 25.15
C THR A 148 -4.87 -25.20 23.93
N ILE A 149 -4.18 -24.47 23.01
CA ILE A 149 -3.66 -25.04 21.76
C ILE A 149 -2.37 -25.82 22.03
N ASN A 150 -2.26 -27.01 21.45
CA ASN A 150 -1.05 -27.80 21.51
C ASN A 150 0.01 -27.26 20.52
N CYS A 151 1.04 -26.60 21.03
CA CYS A 151 2.15 -26.06 20.26
C CYS A 151 3.39 -25.82 21.15
N SER A 152 4.54 -25.59 20.51
CA SER A 152 5.76 -25.21 21.22
C SER A 152 5.62 -23.84 21.90
N ASP A 153 6.42 -23.59 22.93
CA ASP A 153 6.44 -22.29 23.62
C ASP A 153 6.87 -21.15 22.67
N GLU A 154 7.76 -21.44 21.72
CA GLU A 154 8.16 -20.46 20.71
C GLU A 154 7.00 -20.06 19.80
N VAL A 155 6.24 -21.02 19.27
CA VAL A 155 5.06 -20.78 18.45
C VAL A 155 4.03 -19.99 19.25
N ARG A 156 3.78 -20.39 20.51
CA ARG A 156 2.85 -19.71 21.41
C ARG A 156 3.26 -18.25 21.65
N ASN A 157 4.56 -18.02 21.91
CA ASN A 157 5.10 -16.68 22.11
C ASN A 157 4.98 -15.82 20.85
N LEU A 158 5.29 -16.38 19.66
CA LEU A 158 5.14 -15.69 18.39
C LEU A 158 3.69 -15.26 18.14
N ILE A 159 2.72 -16.18 18.25
CA ILE A 159 1.29 -15.88 18.05
C ILE A 159 0.80 -14.86 19.09
N SER A 160 1.13 -15.05 20.38
CA SER A 160 0.67 -14.14 21.43
C SER A 160 1.21 -12.71 21.23
N THR A 161 2.47 -12.59 20.80
CA THR A 161 3.09 -11.30 20.51
C THR A 161 2.48 -10.67 19.26
N ASP A 162 2.23 -11.44 18.21
CA ASP A 162 1.56 -10.95 16.99
C ASP A 162 0.16 -10.41 17.30
N ARG A 163 -0.60 -11.11 18.16
CA ARG A 163 -1.92 -10.61 18.60
C ARG A 163 -1.82 -9.37 19.45
N GLN A 164 -0.82 -9.26 20.32
CA GLN A 164 -0.57 -8.03 21.08
C GLN A 164 -0.23 -6.85 20.14
N VAL A 165 0.61 -7.06 19.13
CA VAL A 165 0.91 -6.02 18.11
C VAL A 165 -0.36 -5.63 17.35
N TYR A 166 -1.16 -6.60 16.92
CA TYR A 166 -2.43 -6.36 16.24
C TYR A 166 -3.37 -5.46 17.06
N TYR A 167 -3.60 -5.82 18.32
CA TYR A 167 -4.50 -5.05 19.17
C TYR A 167 -3.89 -3.74 19.68
N ASN A 168 -2.57 -3.66 19.87
CA ASN A 168 -1.88 -2.41 20.14
C ASN A 168 -2.02 -1.43 18.97
N LEU A 169 -2.01 -1.92 17.73
CA LEU A 169 -2.31 -1.11 16.56
C LEU A 169 -3.76 -0.60 16.58
N ALA A 170 -4.73 -1.44 16.97
CA ALA A 170 -6.13 -1.01 17.14
C ALA A 170 -6.27 0.09 18.21
N PHE A 171 -5.67 -0.10 19.39
CA PHE A 171 -5.66 0.90 20.46
C PHE A 171 -5.03 2.21 20.02
N SER A 172 -3.88 2.14 19.36
CA SER A 172 -3.17 3.31 18.84
C SER A 172 -4.00 4.05 17.80
N THR A 173 -4.72 3.32 16.94
CA THR A 173 -5.60 3.89 15.91
C THR A 173 -6.79 4.61 16.56
N LEU A 174 -7.44 4.00 17.56
CA LEU A 174 -8.51 4.63 18.32
C LEU A 174 -8.02 5.91 19.00
N ALA A 175 -6.90 5.84 19.73
CA ALA A 175 -6.31 6.97 20.43
C ALA A 175 -5.92 8.10 19.48
N SER A 176 -5.32 7.77 18.33
CA SER A 176 -4.96 8.75 17.30
C SER A 176 -6.19 9.46 16.73
N ARG A 177 -7.29 8.73 16.45
CA ARG A 177 -8.55 9.35 15.97
C ARG A 177 -9.13 10.31 16.99
N ILE A 178 -9.17 9.93 18.28
CA ILE A 178 -9.66 10.80 19.37
C ILE A 178 -8.76 12.03 19.49
N ASN A 179 -7.44 11.84 19.54
CA ASN A 179 -6.47 12.93 19.64
C ASN A 179 -6.64 13.95 18.48
N VAL A 180 -6.68 13.48 17.25
CA VAL A 180 -6.83 14.36 16.08
C VAL A 180 -8.19 15.08 16.10
N THR A 181 -9.26 14.42 16.54
CA THR A 181 -10.59 15.05 16.67
C THR A 181 -10.58 16.15 17.74
N SER A 182 -10.02 15.87 18.93
CA SER A 182 -9.89 16.86 20.00
C SER A 182 -9.09 18.08 19.54
N LEU A 183 -7.94 17.86 18.90
CA LEU A 183 -7.09 18.96 18.39
C LEU A 183 -7.80 19.80 17.31
N ARG A 184 -8.58 19.19 16.43
CA ARG A 184 -9.39 19.93 15.42
C ARG A 184 -10.48 20.79 16.05
N ASN A 185 -11.03 20.34 17.17
CA ASN A 185 -12.06 21.07 17.92
C ASN A 185 -11.46 22.10 18.91
N ASN A 186 -10.14 22.27 18.96
CA ASN A 186 -9.41 23.03 19.98
C ASN A 186 -9.69 22.53 21.42
N GLU A 187 -9.84 21.21 21.57
CA GLU A 187 -10.06 20.55 22.85
C GLU A 187 -8.78 19.82 23.29
N THR A 188 -8.64 19.63 24.59
CA THR A 188 -7.53 18.84 25.15
C THR A 188 -7.86 17.34 25.02
N THR A 189 -6.92 16.57 24.47
CA THR A 189 -7.05 15.11 24.44
C THR A 189 -7.10 14.55 25.85
N PRO A 190 -8.04 13.65 26.17
CA PRO A 190 -8.11 13.01 27.48
C PRO A 190 -6.81 12.30 27.84
N ILE A 191 -6.36 12.46 29.07
CA ILE A 191 -5.05 11.93 29.54
C ILE A 191 -4.97 10.40 29.52
N ASP A 192 -6.08 9.71 29.73
CA ASP A 192 -6.20 8.25 29.65
C ASP A 192 -5.99 7.75 28.23
N ILE A 193 -6.46 8.49 27.22
CA ILE A 193 -6.22 8.21 25.81
C ILE A 193 -4.72 8.30 25.46
N LEU A 194 -4.05 9.35 25.90
CA LEU A 194 -2.61 9.49 25.70
C LEU A 194 -1.82 8.39 26.41
N LYS A 195 -2.23 8.00 27.63
CA LYS A 195 -1.62 6.87 28.35
C LYS A 195 -1.85 5.55 27.64
N MET A 196 -3.06 5.28 27.16
CA MET A 196 -3.39 4.10 26.37
C MET A 196 -2.49 4.00 25.14
N TRP A 197 -2.35 5.09 24.40
CA TRP A 197 -1.50 5.14 23.21
C TRP A 197 -0.04 4.89 23.55
N GLY A 198 0.51 5.62 24.54
CA GLY A 198 1.90 5.46 24.98
C GLY A 198 2.23 4.05 25.46
N ASN A 199 1.31 3.38 26.17
CA ASN A 199 1.48 1.98 26.58
C ASN A 199 1.53 1.03 25.38
N ALA A 200 0.66 1.23 24.39
CA ALA A 200 0.58 0.39 23.20
C ALA A 200 1.86 0.46 22.33
N VAL A 201 2.57 1.60 22.36
CA VAL A 201 3.76 1.88 21.55
C VAL A 201 5.03 2.10 22.39
N SER A 202 5.12 1.46 23.57
CA SER A 202 6.29 1.63 24.45
C SER A 202 7.58 1.12 23.81
N ASP A 203 8.70 1.83 24.02
CA ASP A 203 10.00 1.49 23.45
C ASP A 203 10.43 0.06 23.79
N THR A 204 10.22 -0.37 25.05
CA THR A 204 10.50 -1.75 25.50
C THR A 204 9.75 -2.81 24.69
N PHE A 205 8.50 -2.54 24.31
CA PHE A 205 7.72 -3.43 23.50
C PHE A 205 8.19 -3.42 22.02
N LEU A 206 8.46 -2.24 21.47
CA LEU A 206 8.88 -2.07 20.09
C LEU A 206 10.28 -2.62 19.80
N THR A 207 11.19 -2.60 20.78
CA THR A 207 12.55 -3.13 20.61
C THR A 207 12.68 -4.62 20.90
N ASN A 208 11.61 -5.27 21.37
CA ASN A 208 11.60 -6.71 21.63
C ASN A 208 11.77 -7.52 20.32
N SER A 209 12.63 -8.56 20.36
CA SER A 209 12.97 -9.37 19.18
C SER A 209 11.79 -10.11 18.60
N THR A 210 10.83 -10.59 19.41
CA THR A 210 9.62 -11.26 18.91
C THR A 210 8.65 -10.27 18.26
N THR A 211 8.51 -9.06 18.84
CA THR A 211 7.67 -7.99 18.29
C THR A 211 8.09 -7.63 16.86
N LYS A 212 9.39 -7.55 16.60
CA LYS A 212 9.96 -7.25 15.29
C LYS A 212 9.57 -8.26 14.20
N LYS A 213 9.18 -9.49 14.57
CA LYS A 213 8.83 -10.58 13.65
C LYS A 213 7.34 -10.65 13.32
N THR A 214 6.53 -9.73 13.83
CA THR A 214 5.08 -9.74 13.68
C THR A 214 4.60 -8.95 12.48
N SER A 215 3.39 -9.27 12.00
CA SER A 215 2.86 -8.78 10.73
C SER A 215 2.64 -7.29 10.64
N TYR A 216 2.23 -6.67 11.73
CA TYR A 216 1.88 -5.24 11.80
C TYR A 216 2.92 -4.40 12.53
N TYR A 217 4.14 -4.92 12.67
CA TYR A 217 5.22 -4.23 13.38
C TYR A 217 5.50 -2.83 12.81
N TYR A 218 5.64 -2.72 11.48
CA TYR A 218 5.91 -1.42 10.86
C TYR A 218 4.77 -0.42 11.06
N ASP A 219 3.51 -0.88 10.95
CA ASP A 219 2.35 -0.01 11.19
C ASP A 219 2.34 0.51 12.64
N LEU A 220 2.70 -0.35 13.60
CA LEU A 220 2.82 0.04 15.00
C LEU A 220 3.97 1.03 15.22
N LEU A 221 5.11 0.89 14.52
CA LEU A 221 6.18 1.90 14.53
C LEU A 221 5.69 3.25 14.01
N GLY A 222 4.87 3.25 12.96
CA GLY A 222 4.21 4.45 12.47
C GLY A 222 3.34 5.12 13.54
N MET A 223 2.58 4.32 14.31
CA MET A 223 1.78 4.85 15.44
C MET A 223 2.64 5.37 16.57
N SER A 224 3.82 4.78 16.83
CA SER A 224 4.79 5.31 17.80
C SER A 224 5.36 6.66 17.34
N PHE A 225 5.70 6.78 16.06
CA PHE A 225 6.13 8.06 15.49
C PHE A 225 5.08 9.16 15.73
N TRP A 226 3.80 8.90 15.39
CA TRP A 226 2.72 9.86 15.57
C TRP A 226 2.45 10.18 17.06
N TYR A 227 2.48 9.16 17.93
CA TYR A 227 2.37 9.39 19.39
C TYR A 227 3.44 10.35 19.88
N ASN A 228 4.70 10.07 19.58
CA ASN A 228 5.82 10.90 19.99
C ASN A 228 5.73 12.32 19.41
N LEU A 229 5.30 12.44 18.16
CA LEU A 229 5.10 13.71 17.49
C LEU A 229 4.07 14.57 18.22
N TYR A 230 2.87 14.03 18.46
CA TYR A 230 1.77 14.77 19.08
C TYR A 230 1.94 14.96 20.60
N SER A 231 2.67 14.10 21.29
CA SER A 231 2.91 14.23 22.73
C SER A 231 4.08 15.17 23.09
N LYS A 232 5.01 15.39 22.16
CA LYS A 232 6.23 16.18 22.41
C LYS A 232 6.24 17.53 21.70
N LEU A 233 5.44 17.73 20.67
CA LEU A 233 5.44 18.93 19.84
C LEU A 233 4.05 19.56 19.80
N ASP A 234 4.01 20.87 19.58
CA ASP A 234 2.77 21.61 19.42
C ASP A 234 2.09 21.31 18.07
N TYR A 235 0.81 20.98 18.10
CA TYR A 235 0.05 20.53 16.92
C TYR A 235 0.01 21.57 15.80
N ASP A 236 -0.27 22.85 16.14
CA ASP A 236 -0.40 23.88 15.12
C ASP A 236 0.94 24.18 14.46
N SER A 237 2.02 24.21 15.24
CA SER A 237 3.39 24.35 14.73
C SER A 237 3.76 23.18 13.81
N ILE A 238 3.44 21.94 14.19
CA ILE A 238 3.67 20.76 13.35
C ILE A 238 2.92 20.88 12.02
N LYS A 239 1.65 21.27 12.07
CA LYS A 239 0.80 21.39 10.89
C LYS A 239 1.37 22.42 9.90
N VAL A 240 1.76 23.58 10.39
CA VAL A 240 2.36 24.65 9.57
C VAL A 240 3.65 24.15 8.91
N ILE A 241 4.61 23.67 9.71
CA ILE A 241 5.91 23.22 9.21
C ILE A 241 5.74 22.08 8.20
N ARG A 242 4.86 21.10 8.48
CA ARG A 242 4.63 19.96 7.56
C ARG A 242 4.01 20.40 6.24
N ASN A 243 3.14 21.41 6.24
CA ASN A 243 2.59 21.97 5.02
C ASN A 243 3.69 22.69 4.22
N GLU A 244 4.49 23.54 4.85
CA GLU A 244 5.65 24.18 4.22
C GLU A 244 6.61 23.15 3.61
N LYS A 245 6.94 22.08 4.37
CA LYS A 245 7.81 21.01 3.87
C LYS A 245 7.22 20.24 2.70
N ARG A 246 5.90 20.05 2.68
CA ARG A 246 5.20 19.43 1.55
C ARG A 246 5.25 20.32 0.31
N GLU A 247 5.03 21.62 0.46
CA GLU A 247 5.11 22.59 -0.63
C GLU A 247 6.54 22.70 -1.20
N GLN A 248 7.55 22.54 -0.34
CA GLN A 248 8.96 22.50 -0.73
C GLN A 248 9.38 21.15 -1.35
N GLY A 249 8.55 20.12 -1.36
CA GLY A 249 8.94 18.74 -1.77
C GLY A 249 9.92 18.06 -0.81
N LEU A 250 9.94 18.44 0.48
CA LEU A 250 10.87 17.97 1.51
C LEU A 250 10.18 17.26 2.67
N ILE A 251 8.97 16.79 2.48
CA ILE A 251 8.16 16.18 3.56
C ILE A 251 8.73 14.84 4.03
N HIS A 252 9.31 14.05 3.13
CA HIS A 252 9.87 12.75 3.47
C HIS A 252 11.17 12.90 4.27
N SER A 253 12.08 13.76 3.85
CA SER A 253 13.31 14.07 4.58
C SER A 253 13.00 14.62 5.97
N TYR A 254 12.04 15.53 6.06
CA TYR A 254 11.60 16.06 7.36
C TYR A 254 11.03 14.98 8.28
N ASN A 255 10.20 14.06 7.76
CA ASN A 255 9.67 12.95 8.54
C ASN A 255 10.77 12.01 9.05
N ILE A 256 11.79 11.74 8.25
CA ILE A 256 12.92 10.89 8.66
C ILE A 256 13.77 11.59 9.72
N GLU A 257 14.04 12.88 9.59
CA GLU A 257 14.78 13.63 10.63
C GLU A 257 14.00 13.65 11.96
N LEU A 258 12.68 13.81 11.90
CA LEU A 258 11.84 13.66 13.09
C LEU A 258 11.90 12.24 13.65
N ALA A 259 11.82 11.21 12.82
CA ALA A 259 11.91 9.81 13.28
C ALA A 259 13.24 9.53 13.98
N LYS A 260 14.36 10.04 13.46
CA LYS A 260 15.68 9.94 14.11
C LYS A 260 15.72 10.55 15.52
N SER A 261 14.91 11.57 15.77
CA SER A 261 14.82 12.23 17.08
C SER A 261 13.80 11.62 18.02
N LEU A 262 12.81 10.90 17.50
CA LEU A 262 11.64 10.44 18.24
C LEU A 262 11.63 8.93 18.51
N LEU A 263 12.30 8.13 17.69
CA LEU A 263 12.28 6.67 17.76
C LEU A 263 13.59 6.09 18.31
N PRO A 264 13.56 4.92 18.96
CA PRO A 264 14.76 4.21 19.39
C PRO A 264 15.74 3.93 18.24
N LYS A 265 17.04 4.07 18.49
CA LYS A 265 18.09 3.91 17.48
C LYS A 265 18.08 2.51 16.83
N GLU A 266 17.75 1.50 17.60
CA GLU A 266 17.77 0.08 17.24
C GLU A 266 16.73 -0.27 16.15
N ILE A 267 15.74 0.60 15.91
CA ILE A 267 14.70 0.39 14.92
C ILE A 267 14.80 1.33 13.73
N LEU A 268 15.70 2.32 13.76
CA LEU A 268 15.76 3.38 12.75
C LEU A 268 16.12 2.86 11.37
N GLU A 269 17.06 1.92 11.23
CA GLU A 269 17.44 1.33 9.94
C GLU A 269 16.23 0.70 9.26
N PHE A 270 15.51 -0.16 9.99
CA PHE A 270 14.31 -0.82 9.49
C PHE A 270 13.19 0.17 9.17
N TYR A 271 12.93 1.12 10.09
CA TYR A 271 11.90 2.15 9.89
C TYR A 271 12.19 2.99 8.64
N PHE A 272 13.42 3.47 8.48
CA PHE A 272 13.82 4.29 7.35
C PHE A 272 13.69 3.54 6.01
N ALA A 273 14.23 2.32 5.92
CA ALA A 273 14.11 1.49 4.73
C ALA A 273 12.64 1.23 4.35
N THR A 274 11.83 0.84 5.34
CA THR A 274 10.41 0.56 5.10
C THR A 274 9.62 1.81 4.75
N TYR A 275 9.95 2.95 5.35
CA TYR A 275 9.37 4.24 5.02
C TYR A 275 9.58 4.60 3.54
N ILE A 276 10.83 4.50 3.04
CA ILE A 276 11.13 4.75 1.62
C ILE A 276 10.36 3.75 0.74
N GLN A 277 10.45 2.45 1.06
CA GLN A 277 9.81 1.39 0.27
C GLN A 277 8.29 1.57 0.19
N SER A 278 7.63 1.83 1.31
CA SER A 278 6.18 2.04 1.35
C SER A 278 5.75 3.31 0.62
N SER A 279 6.55 4.39 0.73
CA SER A 279 6.28 5.64 0.01
C SER A 279 6.46 5.47 -1.51
N ALA A 280 7.55 4.84 -1.94
CA ALA A 280 7.80 4.57 -3.36
C ALA A 280 6.72 3.69 -4.01
N LYS A 281 6.21 2.69 -3.27
CA LYS A 281 5.13 1.79 -3.72
C LYS A 281 3.78 2.49 -3.94
N GLN A 282 3.57 3.70 -3.40
CA GLN A 282 2.38 4.50 -3.69
C GLN A 282 2.34 5.03 -5.13
N THR A 283 3.44 4.86 -5.88
CA THR A 283 3.56 5.28 -7.29
C THR A 283 3.18 6.76 -7.55
N LYS A 284 3.49 7.62 -6.56
CA LYS A 284 3.37 9.07 -6.71
C LYS A 284 4.59 9.65 -7.43
N PHE A 285 5.65 8.86 -7.57
CA PHE A 285 6.92 9.22 -8.19
C PHE A 285 7.54 10.49 -7.60
N GLU A 286 7.54 10.60 -6.26
CA GLU A 286 8.08 11.77 -5.55
C GLU A 286 9.62 11.75 -5.65
N GLU A 287 10.18 12.76 -6.30
CA GLU A 287 11.63 12.85 -6.60
C GLU A 287 12.49 12.87 -5.32
N GLU A 288 11.96 13.46 -4.24
CA GLU A 288 12.61 13.49 -2.93
C GLU A 288 13.04 12.10 -2.44
N LEU A 289 12.31 11.04 -2.81
CA LEU A 289 12.64 9.67 -2.40
C LEU A 289 13.97 9.17 -2.98
N ILE A 290 14.42 9.71 -4.12
CA ILE A 290 15.72 9.37 -4.71
C ILE A 290 16.85 9.88 -3.80
N SER A 291 16.82 11.17 -3.44
CA SER A 291 17.83 11.77 -2.54
C SER A 291 17.78 11.19 -1.13
N LEU A 292 16.57 10.87 -0.65
CA LEU A 292 16.37 10.23 0.65
C LEU A 292 16.95 8.80 0.69
N PHE A 293 16.86 8.06 -0.41
CA PHE A 293 17.48 6.74 -0.53
C PHE A 293 19.01 6.83 -0.55
N GLU A 294 19.60 7.82 -1.21
CA GLU A 294 21.05 8.05 -1.15
C GLU A 294 21.52 8.41 0.27
N GLN A 295 20.71 9.17 1.01
CA GLN A 295 20.97 9.40 2.45
C GLN A 295 20.91 8.09 3.23
N PHE A 296 19.90 7.24 2.99
CA PHE A 296 19.81 5.92 3.63
C PHE A 296 21.04 5.05 3.38
N ARG A 297 21.51 5.01 2.12
CA ARG A 297 22.74 4.27 1.74
C ARG A 297 24.00 4.82 2.44
N THR A 298 24.04 6.12 2.67
CA THR A 298 25.15 6.78 3.39
C THR A 298 25.11 6.47 4.88
N ASP A 299 23.91 6.54 5.50
CA ASP A 299 23.72 6.29 6.94
C ASP A 299 23.89 4.79 7.28
N TYR A 300 23.53 3.88 6.35
CA TYR A 300 23.51 2.42 6.53
C TYR A 300 24.14 1.68 5.34
N PRO A 301 25.45 1.85 5.08
CA PRO A 301 26.09 1.36 3.83
C PRO A 301 26.08 -0.17 3.69
N ASN A 302 25.94 -0.92 4.78
CA ASN A 302 25.88 -2.38 4.81
C ASN A 302 24.47 -2.92 4.99
N SER A 303 23.45 -2.07 4.86
CA SER A 303 22.05 -2.47 5.04
C SER A 303 21.62 -3.45 3.97
N LYS A 304 21.06 -4.58 4.41
CA LYS A 304 20.45 -5.56 3.51
C LYS A 304 19.16 -5.05 2.83
N TYR A 305 18.55 -4.00 3.37
CA TYR A 305 17.34 -3.41 2.79
C TYR A 305 17.62 -2.59 1.52
N ILE A 306 18.89 -2.25 1.23
CA ILE A 306 19.26 -1.48 0.03
C ILE A 306 18.77 -2.18 -1.24
N SER A 307 19.05 -3.48 -1.40
CA SER A 307 18.67 -4.25 -2.59
C SER A 307 17.15 -4.30 -2.83
N TYR A 308 16.37 -4.41 -1.76
CA TYR A 308 14.90 -4.43 -1.87
C TYR A 308 14.31 -3.06 -2.23
N THR A 309 14.90 -1.99 -1.72
CA THR A 309 14.41 -0.62 -1.92
C THR A 309 14.86 -0.06 -3.27
N GLN A 310 16.05 -0.44 -3.75
CA GLN A 310 16.65 0.03 -5.00
C GLN A 310 15.68 -0.09 -6.18
N THR A 311 15.07 -1.26 -6.39
CA THR A 311 14.13 -1.48 -7.51
C THR A 311 12.94 -0.50 -7.52
N SER A 312 12.48 -0.08 -6.35
CA SER A 312 11.38 0.88 -6.24
C SER A 312 11.84 2.31 -6.54
N ILE A 313 13.08 2.64 -6.17
CA ILE A 313 13.69 3.93 -6.47
C ILE A 313 14.08 4.05 -7.95
N ASP A 314 14.59 2.97 -8.56
CA ASP A 314 14.90 2.94 -9.99
C ASP A 314 13.65 3.26 -10.84
N LYS A 315 12.47 2.78 -10.43
CA LYS A 315 11.20 3.14 -11.09
C LYS A 315 10.87 4.64 -11.02
N ILE A 316 11.26 5.32 -9.93
CA ILE A 316 11.08 6.76 -9.81
C ILE A 316 12.08 7.47 -10.72
N ALA A 317 13.33 7.03 -10.76
CA ALA A 317 14.35 7.60 -11.65
C ALA A 317 13.95 7.41 -13.14
N ASP A 318 13.49 6.20 -13.51
CA ASP A 318 13.00 5.92 -14.87
C ASP A 318 11.79 6.78 -15.24
N PHE A 319 10.92 7.09 -14.28
CA PHE A 319 9.80 8.02 -14.50
C PHE A 319 10.31 9.37 -14.99
N TYR A 320 11.25 9.98 -14.28
CA TYR A 320 11.79 11.29 -14.67
C TYR A 320 12.60 11.25 -15.96
N LEU A 321 13.35 10.17 -16.22
CA LEU A 321 14.06 9.99 -17.49
C LEU A 321 13.09 9.92 -18.68
N LYS A 322 11.98 9.18 -18.56
CA LYS A 322 10.96 9.10 -19.61
C LYS A 322 10.25 10.42 -19.82
N VAL A 323 9.87 11.11 -18.73
CA VAL A 323 9.24 12.43 -18.81
C VAL A 323 10.16 13.45 -19.50
N ALA A 324 11.47 13.43 -19.21
CA ALA A 324 12.44 14.33 -19.83
C ALA A 324 12.72 13.99 -21.32
N ALA A 325 12.62 12.72 -21.69
CA ALA A 325 12.83 12.26 -23.06
C ALA A 325 11.56 12.40 -23.94
N ASP A 326 10.40 12.68 -23.34
CA ASP A 326 9.14 12.77 -24.09
C ASP A 326 9.12 14.01 -24.98
N SER A 327 9.10 13.76 -26.29
CA SER A 327 8.93 14.78 -27.34
C SER A 327 7.57 14.60 -28.06
N ASN A 328 6.62 13.91 -27.44
CA ASN A 328 5.40 13.45 -28.07
C ASN A 328 4.33 14.54 -28.07
N GLU A 329 3.82 14.90 -29.25
CA GLU A 329 2.75 15.89 -29.43
C GLU A 329 1.34 15.25 -29.53
N GLU A 330 1.20 13.97 -29.20
CA GLU A 330 -0.07 13.25 -29.39
C GLU A 330 -1.07 13.43 -28.22
N TYR A 331 -0.77 14.23 -27.22
CA TYR A 331 -1.71 14.66 -26.17
C TYR A 331 -1.98 16.16 -26.28
N THR A 332 -3.21 16.55 -26.03
CA THR A 332 -3.66 17.93 -26.14
C THR A 332 -4.33 18.36 -24.85
N PHE A 333 -3.89 19.46 -24.26
CA PHE A 333 -4.66 20.12 -23.22
C PHE A 333 -5.76 20.93 -23.87
N VAL A 334 -7.00 20.72 -23.43
CA VAL A 334 -8.14 21.50 -23.95
C VAL A 334 -7.95 22.97 -23.61
N ASP A 335 -8.13 23.85 -24.58
CA ASP A 335 -7.95 25.29 -24.38
C ASP A 335 -8.79 25.81 -23.22
N ASN A 336 -8.16 26.60 -22.34
CA ASN A 336 -8.79 27.18 -21.15
C ASN A 336 -9.48 26.16 -20.23
N TYR A 337 -8.94 24.94 -20.13
CA TYR A 337 -9.55 23.87 -19.33
C TYR A 337 -9.79 24.29 -17.88
N GLU A 338 -9.01 25.22 -17.32
CA GLU A 338 -9.19 25.74 -15.97
C GLU A 338 -10.54 26.45 -15.76
N ASN A 339 -11.18 26.91 -16.84
CA ASN A 339 -12.47 27.59 -16.82
C ASN A 339 -13.64 26.70 -17.27
N ILE A 340 -13.39 25.42 -17.54
CA ILE A 340 -14.44 24.45 -17.85
C ILE A 340 -15.13 24.05 -16.55
N ASN A 341 -16.45 24.25 -16.48
CA ASN A 341 -17.22 24.12 -15.24
C ASN A 341 -18.29 23.02 -15.29
N SER A 342 -18.47 22.36 -16.44
CA SER A 342 -19.48 21.32 -16.60
C SER A 342 -19.02 20.22 -17.54
N LEU A 343 -19.59 19.01 -17.41
CA LEU A 343 -19.36 17.92 -18.34
C LEU A 343 -19.76 18.30 -19.78
N ALA A 344 -20.84 19.05 -19.93
CA ALA A 344 -21.28 19.57 -21.24
C ALA A 344 -20.21 20.46 -21.90
N ASP A 345 -19.53 21.31 -21.11
CA ASP A 345 -18.42 22.16 -21.61
C ASP A 345 -17.19 21.31 -21.96
N CYS A 346 -16.92 20.21 -21.23
CA CYS A 346 -15.81 19.31 -21.52
C CYS A 346 -15.93 18.66 -22.89
N ILE A 347 -17.14 18.27 -23.30
CA ILE A 347 -17.38 17.56 -24.58
C ILE A 347 -17.56 18.53 -25.75
N LEU A 348 -17.80 19.81 -25.50
CA LEU A 348 -18.07 20.81 -26.56
C LEU A 348 -16.98 20.90 -27.63
N PRO A 349 -15.66 20.87 -27.31
CA PRO A 349 -14.59 20.88 -28.31
C PRO A 349 -14.60 19.64 -29.22
N LEU A 350 -15.20 18.53 -28.79
CA LEU A 350 -15.26 17.25 -29.48
C LEU A 350 -16.65 16.97 -30.09
N LYS A 351 -17.50 17.99 -30.19
CA LYS A 351 -18.87 17.87 -30.70
C LYS A 351 -18.90 17.20 -32.09
N GLY A 352 -19.82 16.25 -32.25
CA GLY A 352 -19.97 15.48 -33.47
C GLY A 352 -19.14 14.20 -33.54
N LYS A 353 -18.29 13.97 -32.53
CA LYS A 353 -17.56 12.72 -32.33
C LYS A 353 -18.20 11.89 -31.22
N GLN A 354 -18.04 10.57 -31.32
CA GLN A 354 -18.25 9.70 -30.16
C GLN A 354 -17.04 9.82 -29.24
N ILE A 355 -17.25 9.87 -27.90
CA ILE A 355 -16.19 10.13 -26.95
C ILE A 355 -16.18 9.03 -25.89
N TYR A 356 -14.98 8.50 -25.60
CA TYR A 356 -14.73 7.70 -24.42
C TYR A 356 -14.03 8.56 -23.37
N ILE A 357 -14.67 8.75 -22.21
CA ILE A 357 -14.13 9.58 -21.13
C ILE A 357 -13.53 8.68 -20.06
N ASP A 358 -12.32 9.03 -19.57
CA ASP A 358 -11.63 8.43 -18.43
C ASP A 358 -11.48 9.48 -17.32
N ILE A 359 -12.20 9.29 -16.19
CA ILE A 359 -12.09 10.14 -15.01
C ILE A 359 -11.13 9.49 -14.04
N TRP A 360 -10.02 10.17 -13.71
CA TRP A 360 -8.91 9.64 -12.97
C TRP A 360 -8.25 10.67 -12.02
N SER A 361 -7.21 10.26 -11.29
CA SER A 361 -6.28 11.17 -10.62
C SER A 361 -4.90 10.56 -10.46
N THR A 362 -3.89 11.38 -10.24
CA THR A 362 -2.49 10.95 -10.03
C THR A 362 -2.32 10.10 -8.78
N SER A 363 -3.22 10.21 -7.81
CA SER A 363 -3.23 9.41 -6.57
C SER A 363 -3.97 8.08 -6.71
N CYS A 364 -4.72 7.87 -7.81
CA CYS A 364 -5.56 6.69 -8.03
C CYS A 364 -4.73 5.48 -8.50
N GLY A 365 -4.46 4.56 -7.60
CA GLY A 365 -3.73 3.32 -7.92
C GLY A 365 -4.42 2.45 -8.97
N PRO A 366 -5.74 2.14 -8.84
CA PRO A 366 -6.47 1.40 -9.86
C PRO A 366 -6.46 2.06 -11.23
N CYS A 367 -6.52 3.42 -11.33
CA CYS A 367 -6.45 4.13 -12.60
C CYS A 367 -5.12 3.86 -13.32
N LYS A 368 -4.01 3.90 -12.57
CA LYS A 368 -2.66 3.64 -13.12
C LYS A 368 -2.50 2.20 -13.63
N LYS A 369 -3.21 1.24 -13.06
CA LYS A 369 -3.25 -0.15 -13.58
C LYS A 369 -3.98 -0.24 -14.92
N GLU A 370 -5.06 0.52 -15.09
CA GLU A 370 -5.79 0.55 -16.35
C GLU A 370 -4.97 1.18 -17.48
N PHE A 371 -4.04 2.09 -17.19
CA PHE A 371 -3.13 2.67 -18.18
C PHE A 371 -2.19 1.67 -18.85
N GLU A 372 -1.97 0.48 -18.26
CA GLU A 372 -1.21 -0.60 -18.89
C GLU A 372 -1.89 -1.13 -20.18
N TYR A 373 -3.19 -0.88 -20.35
CA TYR A 373 -3.97 -1.29 -21.52
C TYR A 373 -4.12 -0.18 -22.57
N ASN A 374 -3.54 1.01 -22.36
CA ASN A 374 -3.78 2.20 -23.19
C ASN A 374 -3.39 2.04 -24.66
N GLU A 375 -2.31 1.32 -24.97
CA GLU A 375 -1.91 1.13 -26.36
C GLU A 375 -2.99 0.37 -27.15
N LYS A 376 -3.55 -0.68 -26.57
CA LYS A 376 -4.64 -1.46 -27.16
C LYS A 376 -5.94 -0.65 -27.21
N LEU A 377 -6.23 0.10 -26.14
CA LEU A 377 -7.40 1.00 -26.10
C LEU A 377 -7.37 2.00 -27.25
N LYS A 378 -6.25 2.69 -27.46
CA LYS A 378 -6.08 3.65 -28.56
C LYS A 378 -6.31 3.04 -29.92
N GLU A 379 -5.72 1.87 -30.16
CA GLU A 379 -5.92 1.15 -31.43
C GLU A 379 -7.42 0.85 -31.64
N THR A 380 -8.10 0.36 -30.61
CA THR A 380 -9.54 0.07 -30.64
C THR A 380 -10.37 1.34 -30.93
N LEU A 381 -10.13 2.43 -30.20
CA LEU A 381 -10.88 3.68 -30.36
C LEU A 381 -10.64 4.31 -31.73
N LYS A 382 -9.39 4.32 -32.22
CA LYS A 382 -9.05 4.82 -33.56
C LYS A 382 -9.79 4.07 -34.67
N ASN A 383 -9.86 2.76 -34.56
CA ASN A 383 -10.57 1.90 -35.55
C ASN A 383 -12.09 2.14 -35.56
N LYS A 384 -12.64 2.71 -34.47
CA LYS A 384 -14.06 3.02 -34.31
C LYS A 384 -14.40 4.51 -34.51
N ASP A 385 -13.41 5.38 -34.83
CA ASP A 385 -13.56 6.85 -34.92
C ASP A 385 -14.08 7.45 -33.61
N VAL A 386 -13.55 6.98 -32.47
CA VAL A 386 -13.90 7.44 -31.12
C VAL A 386 -12.76 8.26 -30.54
N GLU A 387 -13.07 9.47 -30.07
CA GLU A 387 -12.12 10.33 -29.37
C GLU A 387 -11.99 9.92 -27.89
N ILE A 388 -10.82 10.13 -27.30
CA ILE A 388 -10.62 9.94 -25.87
C ILE A 388 -10.45 11.29 -25.17
N LEU A 389 -11.14 11.43 -24.04
CA LEU A 389 -11.04 12.59 -23.14
C LEU A 389 -10.69 12.10 -21.74
N TYR A 390 -9.56 12.53 -21.22
CA TYR A 390 -9.12 12.29 -19.84
C TYR A 390 -9.52 13.48 -18.97
N ILE A 391 -10.28 13.24 -17.91
CA ILE A 391 -10.63 14.24 -16.91
C ILE A 391 -9.93 13.87 -15.59
N SER A 392 -8.97 14.69 -15.18
CA SER A 392 -8.27 14.50 -13.90
C SER A 392 -8.96 15.25 -12.78
N LEU A 393 -9.14 14.59 -11.61
CA LEU A 393 -9.63 15.18 -10.36
C LEU A 393 -8.48 15.63 -9.45
N ASP A 394 -7.36 16.07 -10.03
CA ASP A 394 -6.20 16.55 -9.28
C ASP A 394 -6.30 18.04 -8.98
N SER A 395 -5.98 18.44 -7.74
CA SER A 395 -5.89 19.85 -7.34
C SER A 395 -4.76 20.59 -8.05
N ASP A 396 -4.78 21.93 -7.99
CA ASP A 396 -3.75 22.80 -8.59
C ASP A 396 -2.33 22.45 -8.13
N GLN A 397 -2.15 22.04 -6.87
CA GLN A 397 -0.87 21.64 -6.31
C GLN A 397 -0.27 20.39 -6.99
N ASN A 398 -1.07 19.61 -7.70
CA ASN A 398 -0.65 18.41 -8.40
C ASN A 398 -0.52 18.60 -9.91
N LYS A 399 -0.57 19.83 -10.43
CA LYS A 399 -0.52 20.12 -11.87
C LYS A 399 0.69 19.50 -12.54
N ASP A 400 1.88 19.76 -12.03
CA ASP A 400 3.13 19.23 -12.62
C ASP A 400 3.17 17.70 -12.59
N ARG A 401 2.68 17.09 -11.51
CA ARG A 401 2.56 15.63 -11.41
C ARG A 401 1.58 15.09 -12.44
N TRP A 402 0.45 15.73 -12.63
CA TRP A 402 -0.55 15.37 -13.63
C TRP A 402 0.03 15.41 -15.04
N GLU A 403 0.68 16.51 -15.44
CA GLU A 403 1.34 16.64 -16.74
C GLU A 403 2.44 15.59 -16.93
N ASN A 404 3.25 15.33 -15.92
CA ASN A 404 4.30 14.32 -15.98
C ASN A 404 3.73 12.89 -16.11
N MET A 405 2.62 12.59 -15.45
CA MET A 405 1.98 11.27 -15.59
C MET A 405 1.34 11.06 -16.95
N ILE A 406 0.78 12.11 -17.58
CA ILE A 406 0.31 12.05 -18.96
C ILE A 406 1.45 11.60 -19.89
N LYS A 407 2.62 12.21 -19.77
CA LYS A 407 3.83 11.87 -20.53
C LYS A 407 4.30 10.45 -20.24
N TYR A 408 4.47 10.13 -18.97
CA TYR A 408 5.01 8.83 -18.53
C TYR A 408 4.16 7.64 -19.00
N TYR A 409 2.83 7.74 -18.86
CA TYR A 409 1.90 6.70 -19.28
C TYR A 409 1.50 6.80 -20.76
N ASN A 410 2.07 7.78 -21.48
CA ASN A 410 1.77 8.03 -22.91
C ASN A 410 0.24 8.14 -23.14
N LEU A 411 -0.44 8.97 -22.34
CA LEU A 411 -1.89 9.17 -22.40
C LEU A 411 -2.25 10.09 -23.58
N LYS A 412 -2.32 9.51 -24.77
CA LYS A 412 -2.66 10.24 -25.99
C LYS A 412 -4.14 10.59 -26.02
N GLY A 413 -4.47 11.83 -26.32
CA GLY A 413 -5.85 12.32 -26.39
C GLY A 413 -6.02 13.70 -25.80
N ASN A 414 -7.25 14.05 -25.46
CA ASN A 414 -7.60 15.35 -24.91
C ASN A 414 -7.59 15.31 -23.40
N HIS A 415 -7.06 16.36 -22.76
CA HIS A 415 -6.87 16.40 -21.31
C HIS A 415 -7.48 17.62 -20.68
N ILE A 416 -8.22 17.40 -19.59
CA ILE A 416 -8.79 18.42 -18.72
C ILE A 416 -8.41 18.06 -17.29
N ARG A 417 -8.00 19.05 -16.51
CA ARG A 417 -7.92 18.95 -15.05
C ARG A 417 -9.10 19.70 -14.45
N ALA A 418 -9.95 19.00 -13.74
CA ALA A 418 -11.19 19.55 -13.18
C ALA A 418 -10.89 20.60 -12.12
N ASN A 419 -11.68 21.67 -12.14
CA ASN A 419 -11.80 22.60 -11.04
C ASN A 419 -12.98 22.16 -10.12
N GLU A 420 -13.13 22.78 -8.96
CA GLU A 420 -14.19 22.45 -7.99
C GLU A 420 -15.63 22.50 -8.59
N LYS A 421 -15.87 23.37 -9.57
CA LYS A 421 -17.19 23.47 -10.21
C LYS A 421 -17.47 22.31 -11.14
N LEU A 422 -16.47 21.91 -11.92
CA LEU A 422 -16.56 20.73 -12.78
C LEU A 422 -16.70 19.45 -11.95
N GLU A 423 -15.95 19.32 -10.84
CA GLU A 423 -16.13 18.19 -9.93
C GLU A 423 -17.55 18.10 -9.37
N ALA A 424 -18.10 19.23 -8.91
CA ALA A 424 -19.48 19.28 -8.42
C ALA A 424 -20.51 18.99 -9.53
N ASP A 425 -20.23 19.38 -10.78
CA ASP A 425 -21.06 19.06 -11.94
C ASP A 425 -21.04 17.57 -12.25
N LEU A 426 -19.84 16.94 -12.25
CA LEU A 426 -19.68 15.49 -12.44
C LEU A 426 -20.44 14.71 -11.36
N GLU A 427 -20.35 15.12 -10.08
CA GLU A 427 -21.11 14.47 -9.00
C GLU A 427 -22.64 14.63 -9.18
N ARG A 428 -23.09 15.76 -9.70
CA ARG A 428 -24.52 15.98 -10.00
C ARG A 428 -25.01 15.10 -11.15
N GLU A 429 -24.22 14.98 -12.23
CA GLU A 429 -24.61 14.23 -13.44
C GLU A 429 -24.48 12.71 -13.26
N LEU A 430 -23.48 12.26 -12.51
CA LEU A 430 -23.12 10.84 -12.37
C LEU A 430 -23.55 10.23 -11.02
N GLY A 431 -24.03 11.07 -10.08
CA GLY A 431 -24.19 10.69 -8.69
C GLY A 431 -22.84 10.56 -7.98
N ARG A 432 -22.83 10.03 -6.75
CA ARG A 432 -21.58 9.75 -6.03
C ARG A 432 -20.86 8.58 -6.70
N PHE A 433 -19.65 8.81 -7.18
CA PHE A 433 -18.85 7.79 -7.88
C PHE A 433 -17.42 7.69 -7.32
N GLY A 434 -16.79 6.55 -7.57
CA GLY A 434 -15.34 6.35 -7.35
C GLY A 434 -14.58 6.36 -8.67
N ILE A 435 -13.27 6.55 -8.62
CA ILE A 435 -12.37 6.47 -9.77
C ILE A 435 -11.53 5.17 -9.73
N PRO A 436 -11.16 4.61 -10.91
CA PRO A 436 -11.44 5.11 -12.26
C PRO A 436 -12.91 5.01 -12.62
N ARG A 437 -13.42 6.00 -13.37
CA ARG A 437 -14.75 6.03 -13.91
C ARG A 437 -14.71 6.29 -15.41
N TYR A 438 -15.46 5.51 -16.18
CA TYR A 438 -15.48 5.60 -17.63
C TYR A 438 -16.89 5.94 -18.15
N LEU A 439 -16.96 6.76 -19.22
CA LEU A 439 -18.22 7.11 -19.84
C LEU A 439 -18.13 6.94 -21.36
N ILE A 440 -19.26 6.66 -22.00
CA ILE A 440 -19.43 6.75 -23.45
C ILE A 440 -20.42 7.88 -23.74
N ILE A 441 -20.01 8.81 -24.61
CA ILE A 441 -20.81 9.93 -25.09
C ILE A 441 -21.07 9.74 -26.58
N ASP A 442 -22.31 9.93 -27.02
CA ASP A 442 -22.67 9.86 -28.45
C ASP A 442 -22.27 11.13 -29.20
N LYS A 443 -22.43 11.08 -30.55
CA LYS A 443 -22.13 12.23 -31.42
C LYS A 443 -23.02 13.45 -31.18
N GLN A 444 -24.15 13.29 -30.47
CA GLN A 444 -25.05 14.35 -30.09
C GLN A 444 -24.69 15.00 -28.76
N GLY A 445 -23.76 14.37 -27.99
CA GLY A 445 -23.31 14.82 -26.68
C GLY A 445 -24.09 14.22 -25.52
N ASN A 446 -24.90 13.16 -25.75
CA ASN A 446 -25.62 12.47 -24.69
C ASN A 446 -24.77 11.37 -24.05
N ILE A 447 -24.92 11.18 -22.73
CA ILE A 447 -24.32 10.05 -22.02
C ILE A 447 -25.05 8.77 -22.42
N VAL A 448 -24.37 7.89 -23.19
CA VAL A 448 -24.89 6.58 -23.58
C VAL A 448 -24.67 5.56 -22.47
N ASN A 449 -23.51 5.65 -21.80
CA ASN A 449 -23.18 4.83 -20.66
C ASN A 449 -22.35 5.63 -19.66
N SER A 450 -22.83 5.74 -18.41
CA SER A 450 -22.16 6.45 -17.33
C SER A 450 -21.26 5.56 -16.47
N ASP A 451 -21.15 4.26 -16.80
CA ASP A 451 -20.26 3.27 -16.18
C ASP A 451 -19.73 2.30 -17.25
N ALA A 452 -19.05 2.86 -18.24
CA ALA A 452 -18.54 2.14 -19.39
C ALA A 452 -17.45 1.12 -19.01
N PRO A 453 -17.27 0.05 -19.81
CA PRO A 453 -16.22 -0.94 -19.58
C PRO A 453 -14.83 -0.29 -19.54
N ARG A 454 -13.98 -0.83 -18.65
CA ARG A 454 -12.59 -0.38 -18.44
C ARG A 454 -11.68 -0.79 -19.60
N PRO A 455 -10.52 -0.12 -19.77
CA PRO A 455 -9.49 -0.52 -20.73
C PRO A 455 -9.04 -1.98 -20.61
N SER A 456 -9.02 -2.55 -19.42
CA SER A 456 -8.73 -3.97 -19.18
C SER A 456 -9.79 -4.93 -19.76
N ASN A 457 -11.00 -4.45 -20.08
CA ASN A 457 -12.10 -5.23 -20.67
C ASN A 457 -12.50 -4.70 -22.06
N LEU A 458 -11.53 -4.64 -22.98
CA LEU A 458 -11.73 -4.12 -24.34
C LEU A 458 -12.82 -4.86 -25.11
N SER A 459 -12.95 -6.18 -24.94
CA SER A 459 -13.95 -6.98 -25.65
C SER A 459 -15.38 -6.56 -25.32
N GLU A 460 -15.65 -6.07 -24.12
CA GLU A 460 -16.96 -5.54 -23.75
C GLU A 460 -17.11 -4.09 -24.19
N LEU A 461 -16.02 -3.31 -24.13
CA LEU A 461 -16.02 -1.93 -24.61
C LEU A 461 -16.34 -1.86 -26.11
N GLU A 462 -15.72 -2.72 -26.95
CA GLU A 462 -15.93 -2.77 -28.39
C GLU A 462 -17.39 -3.03 -28.80
N LYS A 463 -18.16 -3.73 -27.97
CA LYS A 463 -19.60 -3.98 -28.23
C LYS A 463 -20.47 -2.75 -28.00
N GLN A 464 -19.96 -1.78 -27.24
CA GLN A 464 -20.70 -0.57 -26.86
C GLN A 464 -20.29 0.66 -27.67
N LEU A 465 -19.22 0.57 -28.44
CA LEU A 465 -18.73 1.55 -29.41
C LEU A 465 -19.24 1.20 -30.81
#